data_020624f556dbd30bc2473641829dce62
#
_entry.id   020624f556dbd30bc2473641829dce62
#
_cell.length_a   1.000
_cell.length_b   1.000
_cell.length_c   1.000
_cell.angle_alpha   90.00
_cell.angle_beta   90.00
_cell.angle_gamma   90.00
#
_symmetry.space_group_name_H-M   'P 1'
#
loop_
_entity.id
_entity.type
_entity.pdbx_description
1 polymer ?
#
loop_
_entity_poly.entity_id
_entity_poly.type
_entity_poly.pdbx_seq_one_letter_code
_entity_poly.pdbx_strand_id
1 'polypeptide(L)'
;MNLLKSAITLILFLALVSCNDDVFVDRPDSIGDDTVVMLDSNGSSIDMGYSTKKLKGITLSHGGDCPISVYAPDGKLIAETTAGSYDVTGPCQLAMVNDFVSVWVSFDRQGIVSAYADNNAYDHNFTVELTFDYGKNQRKAYFVVEPGPRYRLTDIKYDFGAVTRETTSRQIKLPVVNNRSDQEMPISFVLSSYIPDYFRFTFDADYAAMLESELPDVAPVPTLNAAGVVGLYGRGAMFVNSEIQTADSDLSGEIHAVVPPMSRLIITVEVSYTTLTVPFVAEVVNENGRFTRFEGIVHSSVARDYKEDIKEEKL
;
A
#
# COMPACT_ATOMS: atom_id res chain seq x y z
N MET A 1 23.08 10.98 57.58
CA MET A 1 22.21 9.95 56.91
C MET A 1 21.59 10.39 55.59
N ASN A 2 21.53 11.66 55.26
CA ASN A 2 20.95 12.15 54.01
C ASN A 2 21.91 12.22 52.79
N LEU A 3 23.21 12.40 53.03
CA LEU A 3 24.23 12.45 51.98
C LEU A 3 24.48 11.08 51.32
N LEU A 4 24.39 10.00 52.11
CA LEU A 4 24.58 8.63 51.58
C LEU A 4 23.41 8.18 50.70
N LYS A 5 22.15 8.59 51.03
CA LYS A 5 20.98 8.32 50.21
C LYS A 5 21.00 9.07 48.88
N SER A 6 21.47 10.34 48.86
CA SER A 6 21.62 11.12 47.60
C SER A 6 22.70 10.56 46.69
N ALA A 7 23.82 10.05 47.24
CA ALA A 7 24.87 9.45 46.45
C ALA A 7 24.44 8.11 45.82
N ILE A 8 23.69 7.27 46.54
CA ILE A 8 23.17 6.02 46.06
C ILE A 8 22.10 6.26 44.94
N THR A 9 21.24 7.28 45.09
CA THR A 9 20.24 7.64 44.07
C THR A 9 20.90 8.19 42.80
N LEU A 10 21.98 8.96 42.93
CA LEU A 10 22.74 9.48 41.80
C LEU A 10 23.48 8.36 41.04
N ILE A 11 24.06 7.39 41.77
CA ILE A 11 24.73 6.23 41.18
C ILE A 11 23.73 5.30 40.51
N LEU A 12 22.51 5.11 41.07
CA LEU A 12 21.43 4.35 40.42
C LEU A 12 20.90 5.06 39.18
N PHE A 13 20.83 6.39 39.18
CA PHE A 13 20.40 7.14 37.96
C PHE A 13 21.46 7.10 36.87
N LEU A 14 22.75 7.14 37.20
CA LEU A 14 23.85 6.94 36.22
C LEU A 14 23.93 5.52 35.73
N ALA A 15 23.51 4.50 36.49
CA ALA A 15 23.45 3.11 36.06
C ALA A 15 22.23 2.82 35.17
N LEU A 16 21.13 3.61 35.25
CA LEU A 16 19.95 3.48 34.42
C LEU A 16 20.06 4.21 33.07
N VAL A 17 21.03 5.12 32.94
CA VAL A 17 21.36 5.77 31.64
C VAL A 17 22.37 4.94 30.84
N SER A 18 22.97 3.91 31.45
CA SER A 18 23.99 3.02 30.87
C SER A 18 23.44 1.71 30.30
N CYS A 19 22.13 1.52 30.22
CA CYS A 19 21.53 0.30 29.66
C CYS A 19 20.87 0.56 28.28
N ASN A 20 21.60 1.19 27.37
CA ASN A 20 21.34 1.14 25.95
C ASN A 20 22.65 0.91 25.19
N ASP A 21 23.52 0.09 25.76
CA ASP A 21 24.89 -0.20 25.28
C ASP A 21 24.97 -1.48 24.46
N ASP A 22 23.95 -1.85 23.72
CA ASP A 22 24.03 -2.97 22.77
C ASP A 22 24.19 -2.54 21.31
N VAL A 23 24.61 -1.31 21.09
CA VAL A 23 25.21 -0.90 19.82
C VAL A 23 26.62 -0.38 20.11
N PHE A 24 27.49 -1.23 20.64
CA PHE A 24 28.92 -1.07 20.41
C PHE A 24 29.17 -1.40 18.93
N VAL A 25 28.88 -0.46 18.07
CA VAL A 25 29.61 -0.37 16.82
C VAL A 25 31.04 -0.02 17.28
N ASP A 26 31.92 -1.02 17.33
CA ASP A 26 33.35 -0.77 17.24
C ASP A 26 33.53 0.32 16.21
N ARG A 27 34.38 1.34 16.49
CA ARG A 27 34.58 2.53 15.65
C ARG A 27 34.36 2.17 14.19
N PRO A 28 33.44 2.84 13.46
CA PRO A 28 33.04 2.39 12.16
C PRO A 28 34.28 2.11 11.34
N ASP A 29 34.51 0.84 11.06
CA ASP A 29 35.60 0.43 10.20
C ASP A 29 35.44 1.24 8.91
N SER A 30 36.54 1.81 8.48
CA SER A 30 36.54 2.65 7.28
C SER A 30 35.79 1.91 6.16
N ILE A 31 34.85 2.57 5.52
CA ILE A 31 34.10 2.06 4.37
C ILE A 31 35.03 1.25 3.49
N GLY A 32 34.79 -0.05 3.39
CA GLY A 32 35.52 -1.01 2.56
C GLY A 32 35.22 -0.83 1.07
N ASP A 33 35.64 -1.78 0.25
CA ASP A 33 35.44 -1.67 -1.20
C ASP A 33 33.95 -1.79 -1.60
N ASP A 34 33.14 -2.55 -0.85
CA ASP A 34 31.67 -2.60 -0.99
C ASP A 34 31.06 -2.90 0.38
N THR A 35 30.65 -1.84 1.08
CA THR A 35 30.04 -1.97 2.40
C THR A 35 28.52 -1.94 2.27
N VAL A 36 27.82 -2.97 2.73
CA VAL A 36 26.35 -3.03 2.77
C VAL A 36 25.89 -2.94 4.21
N VAL A 37 24.98 -2.02 4.48
CA VAL A 37 24.36 -1.81 5.80
C VAL A 37 22.87 -1.93 5.66
N MET A 38 22.28 -2.85 6.42
CA MET A 38 20.83 -2.99 6.53
C MET A 38 20.32 -2.04 7.58
N LEU A 39 19.27 -1.30 7.24
CA LEU A 39 18.54 -0.39 8.11
C LEU A 39 17.10 -0.84 8.22
N ASP A 40 16.61 -0.92 9.44
CA ASP A 40 15.18 -1.07 9.71
C ASP A 40 14.47 0.25 9.39
N SER A 41 13.32 0.18 8.77
CA SER A 41 12.47 1.34 8.45
C SER A 41 11.72 1.93 9.66
N ASN A 42 12.14 1.64 10.88
CA ASN A 42 11.50 2.08 12.11
C ASN A 42 12.43 2.90 13.02
N GLY A 43 13.08 3.91 12.45
CA GLY A 43 13.92 4.82 13.20
C GLY A 43 15.33 4.29 13.45
N SER A 44 15.86 3.40 12.62
CA SER A 44 17.22 2.92 12.75
C SER A 44 18.24 3.92 12.19
N SER A 45 19.41 3.98 12.82
CA SER A 45 20.49 4.86 12.43
C SER A 45 21.85 4.18 12.52
N ILE A 46 22.80 4.63 11.70
CA ILE A 46 24.18 4.18 11.72
C ILE A 46 25.13 5.34 11.40
N ASP A 47 26.30 5.31 12.04
CA ASP A 47 27.43 6.19 11.75
C ASP A 47 28.59 5.38 11.17
N MET A 48 29.18 5.86 10.08
CA MET A 48 30.30 5.21 9.39
C MET A 48 31.42 6.21 9.13
N GLY A 49 32.67 5.79 9.39
CA GLY A 49 33.83 6.61 9.08
C GLY A 49 34.28 6.44 7.62
N TYR A 50 34.69 7.52 6.98
CA TYR A 50 35.36 7.48 5.68
C TYR A 50 36.65 8.33 5.69
N SER A 51 37.62 7.92 4.87
CA SER A 51 38.88 8.66 4.77
C SER A 51 38.70 9.94 3.95
N THR A 52 39.03 11.08 4.54
CA THR A 52 39.09 12.36 3.81
C THR A 52 40.39 12.56 3.05
N LYS A 53 41.42 11.71 3.29
CA LYS A 53 42.71 11.77 2.61
C LYS A 53 42.55 11.32 1.15
N LYS A 54 42.93 12.20 0.20
CA LYS A 54 42.84 11.96 -1.26
C LYS A 54 41.40 11.81 -1.78
N LEU A 55 40.39 12.06 -0.97
CA LEU A 55 39.01 12.10 -1.43
C LEU A 55 38.84 13.23 -2.45
N LYS A 56 38.29 12.90 -3.61
CA LYS A 56 38.01 13.87 -4.70
C LYS A 56 36.54 14.26 -4.75
N GLY A 57 35.65 13.33 -4.39
CA GLY A 57 34.21 13.58 -4.38
C GLY A 57 33.45 12.45 -3.73
N ILE A 58 32.22 12.74 -3.38
CA ILE A 58 31.21 11.77 -2.92
C ILE A 58 29.98 11.99 -3.76
N THR A 59 29.46 10.92 -4.33
CA THR A 59 28.15 10.94 -5.03
C THR A 59 27.17 10.05 -4.25
N LEU A 60 26.01 10.61 -3.92
CA LEU A 60 24.88 9.84 -3.43
C LEU A 60 23.93 9.56 -4.59
N SER A 61 23.42 8.33 -4.69
CA SER A 61 22.38 7.96 -5.65
C SER A 61 21.39 6.95 -5.04
N HIS A 62 20.17 6.91 -5.59
CA HIS A 62 19.14 5.93 -5.24
C HIS A 62 18.31 5.55 -6.46
N GLY A 63 17.59 4.40 -6.38
CA GLY A 63 16.84 3.83 -7.51
C GLY A 63 15.35 4.15 -7.54
N GLY A 64 14.82 5.00 -6.67
CA GLY A 64 13.37 5.28 -6.58
C GLY A 64 12.97 6.66 -7.12
N ASP A 65 11.67 6.87 -7.30
CA ASP A 65 11.07 8.16 -7.70
C ASP A 65 10.92 9.10 -6.47
N CYS A 66 12.02 9.34 -5.76
CA CYS A 66 12.06 10.19 -4.59
C CYS A 66 12.99 11.37 -4.85
N PRO A 67 12.59 12.62 -4.60
CA PRO A 67 13.50 13.75 -4.71
C PRO A 67 14.59 13.71 -3.64
N ILE A 68 15.75 14.24 -3.94
CA ILE A 68 16.82 14.48 -2.96
C ILE A 68 16.78 15.95 -2.58
N SER A 69 16.38 16.26 -1.35
CA SER A 69 16.47 17.59 -0.77
C SER A 69 17.77 17.72 0.03
N VAL A 70 18.54 18.77 -0.23
CA VAL A 70 19.86 18.99 0.36
C VAL A 70 19.80 20.17 1.32
N TYR A 71 20.22 19.94 2.55
CA TYR A 71 20.22 20.94 3.62
C TYR A 71 21.65 21.26 4.06
N ALA A 72 21.92 22.52 4.32
CA ALA A 72 23.12 22.93 5.01
C ALA A 72 23.11 22.44 6.48
N PRO A 73 24.27 22.43 7.18
CA PRO A 73 24.33 22.02 8.60
C PRO A 73 23.46 22.86 9.54
N ASP A 74 23.05 24.05 9.15
CA ASP A 74 22.13 24.93 9.89
C ASP A 74 20.63 24.61 9.60
N GLY A 75 20.35 23.58 8.79
CA GLY A 75 19.00 23.15 8.43
C GLY A 75 18.38 23.93 7.24
N LYS A 76 19.10 24.83 6.60
CA LYS A 76 18.61 25.58 5.46
C LYS A 76 18.65 24.72 4.19
N LEU A 77 17.53 24.64 3.45
CA LEU A 77 17.48 24.01 2.14
C LEU A 77 18.36 24.75 1.15
N ILE A 78 19.30 24.08 0.49
CA ILE A 78 20.25 24.63 -0.47
C ILE A 78 20.07 24.11 -1.90
N ALA A 79 19.52 22.90 -2.05
CA ALA A 79 19.23 22.33 -3.36
C ALA A 79 18.12 21.28 -3.26
N GLU A 80 17.48 21.02 -4.40
CA GLU A 80 16.55 19.91 -4.58
C GLU A 80 16.73 19.35 -5.99
N THR A 81 16.72 18.03 -6.15
CA THR A 81 16.87 17.36 -7.43
C THR A 81 16.01 16.11 -7.52
N THR A 82 15.45 15.85 -8.69
CA THR A 82 14.73 14.62 -9.04
C THR A 82 15.58 13.67 -9.90
N ALA A 83 16.87 13.99 -10.08
CA ALA A 83 17.77 13.20 -10.93
C ALA A 83 18.19 11.84 -10.31
N GLY A 84 17.72 11.51 -9.09
CA GLY A 84 18.10 10.28 -8.38
C GLY A 84 19.57 10.24 -7.94
N SER A 85 20.34 11.33 -8.12
CA SER A 85 21.73 11.43 -7.67
C SER A 85 22.12 12.86 -7.31
N TYR A 86 23.10 12.99 -6.41
CA TYR A 86 23.64 14.28 -5.98
C TYR A 86 25.14 14.18 -5.63
N ASP A 87 25.94 15.12 -6.13
CA ASP A 87 27.35 15.25 -5.78
C ASP A 87 27.52 16.08 -4.51
N VAL A 88 28.05 15.45 -3.47
CA VAL A 88 28.25 16.07 -2.16
C VAL A 88 29.48 16.96 -2.18
N THR A 89 29.27 18.26 -2.00
CA THR A 89 30.35 19.27 -2.08
C THR A 89 30.91 19.71 -0.72
N GLY A 90 30.33 19.23 0.38
CA GLY A 90 30.74 19.57 1.74
C GLY A 90 29.81 19.03 2.80
N PRO A 91 29.94 19.42 4.06
CA PRO A 91 29.04 19.01 5.12
C PRO A 91 27.60 19.42 4.80
N CYS A 92 26.71 18.45 4.78
CA CYS A 92 25.29 18.63 4.43
C CYS A 92 24.47 17.48 4.96
N GLN A 93 23.16 17.62 4.88
CA GLN A 93 22.18 16.58 5.10
C GLN A 93 21.35 16.40 3.84
N LEU A 94 21.21 15.17 3.37
CA LEU A 94 20.39 14.83 2.23
C LEU A 94 19.15 14.05 2.72
N ALA A 95 17.98 14.48 2.30
CA ALA A 95 16.72 13.85 2.62
C ALA A 95 16.08 13.28 1.35
N MET A 96 15.78 12.00 1.39
CA MET A 96 14.96 11.29 0.41
C MET A 96 13.63 11.00 1.10
N VAL A 97 12.65 11.90 0.92
CA VAL A 97 11.38 11.86 1.64
C VAL A 97 10.22 12.07 0.67
N ASN A 98 9.31 11.11 0.67
CA ASN A 98 8.01 11.18 0.04
C ASN A 98 6.98 10.42 0.90
N ASP A 99 5.80 10.13 0.37
CA ASP A 99 4.74 9.40 1.09
C ASP A 99 5.14 7.97 1.46
N PHE A 100 6.11 7.38 0.74
CA PHE A 100 6.48 5.96 0.88
C PHE A 100 7.80 5.75 1.60
N VAL A 101 8.73 6.68 1.51
CA VAL A 101 10.08 6.53 2.07
C VAL A 101 10.52 7.77 2.83
N SER A 102 11.29 7.55 3.91
CA SER A 102 11.94 8.62 4.67
C SER A 102 13.33 8.16 5.09
N VAL A 103 14.33 8.61 4.34
CA VAL A 103 15.74 8.30 4.56
C VAL A 103 16.56 9.60 4.55
N TRP A 104 17.44 9.72 5.52
CA TRP A 104 18.31 10.85 5.70
C TRP A 104 19.76 10.41 5.72
N VAL A 105 20.62 11.11 5.01
CA VAL A 105 22.06 10.86 5.01
C VAL A 105 22.79 12.18 5.28
N SER A 106 23.63 12.23 6.30
CA SER A 106 24.37 13.41 6.66
C SER A 106 25.88 13.19 6.57
N PHE A 107 26.59 14.22 6.18
CA PHE A 107 28.05 14.25 6.07
C PHE A 107 28.60 15.34 6.96
N ASP A 108 29.60 15.01 7.81
CA ASP A 108 30.28 15.97 8.65
C ASP A 108 31.65 16.39 8.11
N ARG A 109 32.35 17.27 8.85
CA ARG A 109 33.72 17.69 8.51
C ARG A 109 34.78 16.70 8.95
N GLN A 110 34.44 15.71 9.79
CA GLN A 110 35.36 14.78 10.42
C GLN A 110 35.53 13.49 9.62
N GLY A 111 34.74 13.32 8.55
CA GLY A 111 34.74 12.12 7.74
C GLY A 111 33.80 11.05 8.28
N ILE A 112 32.71 11.47 8.89
CA ILE A 112 31.61 10.60 9.30
C ILE A 112 30.43 10.83 8.35
N VAL A 113 29.84 9.74 7.88
CA VAL A 113 28.54 9.70 7.26
C VAL A 113 27.58 9.01 8.20
N SER A 114 26.45 9.66 8.46
CA SER A 114 25.35 9.11 9.26
C SER A 114 24.16 8.86 8.36
N ALA A 115 23.56 7.67 8.44
CA ALA A 115 22.31 7.35 7.77
C ALA A 115 21.23 7.10 8.82
N TYR A 116 20.02 7.57 8.55
CA TYR A 116 18.84 7.38 9.36
C TYR A 116 17.67 6.98 8.45
N ALA A 117 17.01 5.90 8.77
CA ALA A 117 15.83 5.43 8.07
C ALA A 117 14.64 5.40 9.03
N ASP A 118 13.54 5.98 8.61
CA ASP A 118 12.34 6.16 9.44
C ASP A 118 11.09 5.56 8.78
N ASN A 119 11.11 5.35 7.46
CA ASN A 119 10.02 4.73 6.73
C ASN A 119 10.52 4.08 5.43
N ASN A 120 9.99 2.91 5.12
CA ASN A 120 9.94 2.33 3.79
C ASN A 120 8.61 1.58 3.62
N ALA A 121 7.64 2.21 2.98
CA ALA A 121 6.32 1.65 2.73
C ALA A 121 6.26 0.86 1.41
N TYR A 122 7.33 0.85 0.61
CA TYR A 122 7.41 -0.01 -0.56
C TYR A 122 7.43 -1.49 -0.16
N ASP A 123 7.10 -2.38 -1.08
CA ASP A 123 7.15 -3.84 -0.91
C ASP A 123 8.57 -4.43 -1.13
N HIS A 124 9.54 -3.57 -1.41
CA HIS A 124 10.93 -3.91 -1.68
C HIS A 124 11.90 -2.98 -0.94
N ASN A 125 13.16 -3.38 -0.89
CA ASN A 125 14.20 -2.59 -0.26
C ASN A 125 14.42 -1.26 -0.99
N PHE A 126 14.50 -0.17 -0.22
CA PHE A 126 14.96 1.12 -0.73
C PHE A 126 16.46 1.23 -0.48
N THR A 127 17.25 1.41 -1.55
CA THR A 127 18.71 1.43 -1.46
C THR A 127 19.28 2.80 -1.80
N VAL A 128 20.12 3.32 -0.91
CA VAL A 128 20.93 4.50 -1.13
C VAL A 128 22.38 4.07 -1.32
N GLU A 129 22.96 4.38 -2.47
CA GLU A 129 24.35 4.12 -2.79
C GLU A 129 25.18 5.39 -2.57
N LEU A 130 26.28 5.27 -1.86
CA LEU A 130 27.34 6.26 -1.74
C LEU A 130 28.57 5.81 -2.49
N THR A 131 29.04 6.61 -3.42
CA THR A 131 30.31 6.39 -4.14
C THR A 131 31.35 7.41 -3.67
N PHE A 132 32.43 6.94 -3.06
CA PHE A 132 33.58 7.73 -2.61
C PHE A 132 34.70 7.65 -3.66
N ASP A 133 35.00 8.75 -4.35
CA ASP A 133 36.06 8.80 -5.38
C ASP A 133 37.39 9.23 -4.77
N TYR A 134 38.38 8.36 -4.80
CA TYR A 134 39.76 8.62 -4.42
C TYR A 134 40.68 8.77 -5.64
N GLY A 135 40.12 8.89 -6.82
CA GLY A 135 40.83 9.07 -8.09
C GLY A 135 41.11 7.74 -8.79
N LYS A 136 42.12 6.97 -8.33
CA LYS A 136 42.41 5.67 -8.91
C LYS A 136 41.51 4.55 -8.38
N ASN A 137 40.96 4.75 -7.19
CA ASN A 137 40.12 3.78 -6.49
C ASN A 137 38.82 4.44 -6.14
N GLN A 138 37.71 3.70 -6.26
CA GLN A 138 36.40 4.07 -5.74
C GLN A 138 36.02 3.09 -4.64
N ARG A 139 35.30 3.56 -3.64
CA ARG A 139 34.67 2.73 -2.60
C ARG A 139 33.19 3.02 -2.59
N LYS A 140 32.40 2.00 -2.28
CA LYS A 140 30.94 2.12 -2.21
C LYS A 140 30.42 1.71 -0.85
N ALA A 141 29.37 2.42 -0.43
CA ALA A 141 28.55 2.01 0.68
C ALA A 141 27.08 2.00 0.24
N TYR A 142 26.36 1.00 0.69
CA TYR A 142 24.96 0.81 0.40
C TYR A 142 24.17 0.83 1.71
N PHE A 143 23.28 1.79 1.87
CA PHE A 143 22.28 1.78 2.94
C PHE A 143 21.02 1.16 2.36
N VAL A 144 20.67 -0.02 2.83
CA VAL A 144 19.53 -0.80 2.37
C VAL A 144 18.45 -0.74 3.44
N VAL A 145 17.38 -0.04 3.15
CA VAL A 145 16.24 0.11 4.07
C VAL A 145 15.20 -0.97 3.74
N GLU A 146 14.96 -1.86 4.70
CA GLU A 146 13.97 -2.92 4.56
C GLU A 146 12.54 -2.38 4.56
N PRO A 147 11.58 -3.09 3.91
CA PRO A 147 10.17 -2.76 3.99
C PRO A 147 9.66 -2.69 5.42
N GLY A 148 8.90 -1.64 5.71
CA GLY A 148 8.25 -1.45 7.00
C GLY A 148 6.92 -2.22 7.14
N PRO A 149 6.25 -2.07 8.29
CA PRO A 149 4.94 -2.65 8.52
C PRO A 149 3.92 -2.14 7.49
N ARG A 150 3.03 -3.03 7.06
CA ARG A 150 1.95 -2.70 6.13
C ARG A 150 0.94 -1.75 6.76
N TYR A 151 0.32 -0.96 5.90
CA TYR A 151 -0.69 0.01 6.30
C TYR A 151 -2.09 -0.62 6.29
N ARG A 152 -2.94 -0.15 7.20
CA ARG A 152 -4.33 -0.58 7.33
C ARG A 152 -5.26 0.62 7.19
N LEU A 153 -6.40 0.39 6.57
CA LEU A 153 -7.43 1.42 6.41
C LEU A 153 -8.02 1.80 7.77
N THR A 154 -7.98 3.08 8.11
CA THR A 154 -8.59 3.62 9.34
C THR A 154 -9.85 4.42 9.07
N ASP A 155 -9.93 5.12 7.93
CA ASP A 155 -11.10 5.89 7.53
C ASP A 155 -11.17 6.02 5.99
N ILE A 156 -12.39 6.18 5.47
CA ILE A 156 -12.63 6.47 4.07
C ILE A 156 -13.76 7.48 3.93
N LYS A 157 -13.53 8.57 3.22
CA LYS A 157 -14.47 9.66 3.01
C LYS A 157 -14.84 9.75 1.54
N TYR A 158 -16.12 9.63 1.23
CA TYR A 158 -16.66 9.68 -0.13
C TYR A 158 -17.14 11.08 -0.49
N ASP A 159 -16.82 11.54 -1.69
CA ASP A 159 -17.39 12.75 -2.26
C ASP A 159 -18.70 12.43 -2.99
N PHE A 160 -19.80 12.44 -2.24
CA PHE A 160 -21.13 12.23 -2.80
C PHE A 160 -21.60 13.38 -3.70
N GLY A 161 -20.95 14.54 -3.68
CA GLY A 161 -21.24 15.66 -4.59
C GLY A 161 -20.74 15.43 -6.02
N ALA A 162 -19.69 14.61 -6.18
CA ALA A 162 -19.08 14.28 -7.47
C ALA A 162 -19.49 12.91 -8.02
N VAL A 163 -20.56 12.32 -7.52
CA VAL A 163 -21.06 11.00 -7.98
C VAL A 163 -21.53 11.06 -9.42
N THR A 164 -21.07 10.12 -10.22
CA THR A 164 -21.65 9.85 -11.54
C THR A 164 -22.38 8.50 -11.56
N ARG A 165 -23.35 8.36 -12.46
CA ARG A 165 -24.16 7.14 -12.64
C ARG A 165 -24.22 6.76 -14.09
N GLU A 166 -24.11 5.45 -14.33
CA GLU A 166 -24.36 4.87 -15.65
C GLU A 166 -25.11 3.55 -15.52
N THR A 167 -25.76 3.14 -16.59
CA THR A 167 -26.34 1.80 -16.71
C THR A 167 -25.45 0.93 -17.56
N THR A 168 -25.03 -0.21 -17.02
CA THR A 168 -24.23 -1.22 -17.73
C THR A 168 -25.01 -2.53 -17.77
N SER A 169 -24.64 -3.45 -18.68
CA SER A 169 -25.20 -4.79 -18.69
C SER A 169 -24.12 -5.85 -18.71
N ARG A 170 -24.41 -7.00 -18.09
CA ARG A 170 -23.55 -8.19 -18.12
C ARG A 170 -24.40 -9.43 -18.41
N GLN A 171 -23.84 -10.35 -19.20
CA GLN A 171 -24.44 -11.66 -19.43
C GLN A 171 -23.90 -12.67 -18.40
N ILE A 172 -24.79 -13.31 -17.69
CA ILE A 172 -24.50 -14.34 -16.69
C ILE A 172 -25.13 -15.63 -17.15
N LYS A 173 -24.35 -16.71 -17.21
CA LYS A 173 -24.84 -18.06 -17.51
C LYS A 173 -25.16 -18.77 -16.22
N LEU A 174 -26.39 -19.22 -16.06
CA LEU A 174 -26.77 -20.08 -14.94
C LEU A 174 -26.26 -21.53 -15.18
N PRO A 175 -26.21 -22.36 -14.14
CA PRO A 175 -25.84 -23.77 -14.29
C PRO A 175 -26.70 -24.47 -15.32
N VAL A 176 -26.05 -25.23 -16.22
CA VAL A 176 -26.76 -26.03 -17.23
C VAL A 176 -27.46 -27.18 -16.55
N VAL A 177 -28.75 -27.35 -16.81
CA VAL A 177 -29.54 -28.44 -16.26
C VAL A 177 -29.84 -29.47 -17.34
N ASN A 178 -29.45 -30.74 -17.08
CA ASN A 178 -29.69 -31.87 -17.97
C ASN A 178 -30.81 -32.74 -17.41
N ASN A 179 -31.82 -33.04 -18.25
CA ASN A 179 -32.86 -34.00 -17.94
C ASN A 179 -32.68 -35.24 -18.83
N ARG A 180 -32.20 -36.33 -18.27
CA ARG A 180 -32.02 -37.62 -18.94
C ARG A 180 -33.18 -38.58 -18.73
N SER A 181 -34.27 -38.13 -18.09
CA SER A 181 -35.45 -38.92 -17.86
C SER A 181 -36.42 -38.80 -19.05
N ASP A 182 -37.46 -39.62 -19.04
CA ASP A 182 -38.59 -39.61 -19.97
C ASP A 182 -39.74 -38.69 -19.51
N GLN A 183 -39.55 -37.99 -18.33
CA GLN A 183 -40.54 -37.07 -17.81
C GLN A 183 -39.98 -35.66 -17.75
N GLU A 184 -40.88 -34.67 -17.72
CA GLU A 184 -40.52 -33.24 -17.52
C GLU A 184 -39.96 -33.05 -16.11
N MET A 185 -38.96 -32.13 -16.01
CA MET A 185 -38.32 -31.82 -14.77
C MET A 185 -38.46 -30.29 -14.50
N PRO A 186 -39.28 -29.90 -13.50
CA PRO A 186 -39.34 -28.47 -13.10
C PRO A 186 -38.08 -28.06 -12.37
N ILE A 187 -37.61 -26.85 -12.64
CA ILE A 187 -36.46 -26.23 -12.02
C ILE A 187 -36.74 -24.80 -11.60
N SER A 188 -36.02 -24.31 -10.63
CA SER A 188 -36.08 -22.94 -10.15
C SER A 188 -34.68 -22.43 -9.80
N PHE A 189 -34.39 -21.16 -10.16
CA PHE A 189 -33.18 -20.44 -9.83
C PHE A 189 -33.50 -19.14 -9.12
N VAL A 190 -33.10 -19.03 -7.86
CA VAL A 190 -33.14 -17.77 -7.11
C VAL A 190 -31.98 -16.91 -7.56
N LEU A 191 -32.26 -15.80 -8.27
CA LEU A 191 -31.27 -15.01 -8.98
C LEU A 191 -30.23 -14.34 -8.08
N SER A 192 -30.62 -13.93 -6.87
CA SER A 192 -29.68 -13.34 -5.91
C SER A 192 -28.50 -14.24 -5.58
N SER A 193 -28.64 -15.57 -5.69
CA SER A 193 -27.58 -16.55 -5.46
C SER A 193 -26.60 -16.71 -6.63
N TYR A 194 -26.92 -16.16 -7.80
CA TYR A 194 -26.13 -16.33 -9.03
C TYR A 194 -25.66 -15.00 -9.63
N ILE A 195 -26.31 -13.91 -9.25
CA ILE A 195 -26.03 -12.58 -9.81
C ILE A 195 -25.37 -11.75 -8.72
N PRO A 196 -24.04 -11.56 -8.79
CA PRO A 196 -23.32 -10.74 -7.81
C PRO A 196 -23.46 -9.25 -8.10
N ASP A 197 -23.28 -8.42 -7.08
CA ASP A 197 -22.88 -7.05 -7.27
C ASP A 197 -21.36 -6.96 -7.40
N TYR A 198 -20.84 -5.90 -8.05
CA TYR A 198 -19.43 -5.71 -8.28
C TYR A 198 -18.96 -4.40 -7.65
N PHE A 199 -17.84 -4.46 -6.94
CA PHE A 199 -17.19 -3.29 -6.37
C PHE A 199 -15.73 -3.25 -6.81
N ARG A 200 -15.22 -2.08 -7.13
CA ARG A 200 -13.84 -1.90 -7.52
C ARG A 200 -13.32 -0.59 -6.96
N PHE A 201 -12.35 -0.67 -6.06
CA PHE A 201 -11.54 0.48 -5.70
C PHE A 201 -10.43 0.65 -6.73
N THR A 202 -10.16 1.89 -7.10
CA THR A 202 -9.09 2.25 -8.04
C THR A 202 -8.31 3.41 -7.45
N PHE A 203 -7.04 3.20 -7.20
CA PHE A 203 -6.08 4.17 -6.68
C PHE A 203 -4.69 3.82 -7.18
N ASP A 204 -3.70 4.65 -6.92
CA ASP A 204 -2.34 4.46 -7.41
C ASP A 204 -1.74 3.11 -6.95
N ALA A 205 -0.93 2.47 -7.82
CA ALA A 205 -0.35 1.16 -7.56
C ALA A 205 0.62 1.16 -6.36
N ASP A 206 1.32 2.27 -6.14
CA ASP A 206 2.25 2.39 -5.00
C ASP A 206 1.49 2.37 -3.67
N TYR A 207 0.33 3.03 -3.59
CA TYR A 207 -0.54 2.92 -2.41
C TYR A 207 -1.12 1.51 -2.25
N ALA A 208 -1.42 0.81 -3.36
CA ALA A 208 -1.86 -0.58 -3.28
C ALA A 208 -0.77 -1.49 -2.69
N ALA A 209 0.49 -1.27 -3.08
CA ALA A 209 1.62 -2.06 -2.61
C ALA A 209 1.93 -1.87 -1.12
N MET A 210 1.60 -0.70 -0.54
CA MET A 210 1.83 -0.45 0.89
C MET A 210 0.77 -1.04 1.81
N LEU A 211 -0.41 -1.39 1.29
CA LEU A 211 -1.51 -1.93 2.09
C LEU A 211 -1.29 -3.40 2.48
N GLU A 212 -1.94 -3.82 3.57
CA GLU A 212 -2.00 -5.23 3.97
C GLU A 212 -2.75 -6.05 2.92
N SER A 213 -2.10 -7.07 2.36
CA SER A 213 -2.64 -7.87 1.27
C SER A 213 -3.18 -9.23 1.71
N GLU A 214 -2.66 -9.80 2.79
CA GLU A 214 -3.09 -11.12 3.28
C GLU A 214 -4.47 -11.07 3.94
N LEU A 215 -4.74 -9.98 4.68
CA LEU A 215 -6.02 -9.72 5.34
C LEU A 215 -6.47 -8.29 5.02
N PRO A 216 -6.96 -8.03 3.79
CA PRO A 216 -7.39 -6.69 3.41
C PRO A 216 -8.51 -6.16 4.31
N ASP A 217 -8.46 -4.88 4.60
CA ASP A 217 -9.53 -4.22 5.34
C ASP A 217 -10.83 -4.19 4.52
N VAL A 218 -11.97 -4.11 5.20
CA VAL A 218 -13.28 -3.95 4.57
C VAL A 218 -13.69 -2.50 4.67
N ALA A 219 -13.90 -1.87 3.51
CA ALA A 219 -14.43 -0.51 3.42
C ALA A 219 -15.95 -0.54 3.18
N PRO A 220 -16.72 0.38 3.79
CA PRO A 220 -18.12 0.58 3.40
C PRO A 220 -18.18 1.07 1.95
N VAL A 221 -19.12 0.55 1.15
CA VAL A 221 -19.22 0.94 -0.27
C VAL A 221 -20.49 1.74 -0.55
N PRO A 222 -20.41 2.80 -1.37
CA PRO A 222 -21.58 3.56 -1.80
C PRO A 222 -22.53 2.68 -2.62
N THR A 223 -23.80 2.72 -2.28
CA THR A 223 -24.88 2.02 -3.01
C THR A 223 -26.10 2.90 -3.14
N LEU A 224 -27.19 2.39 -3.71
CA LEU A 224 -28.46 3.06 -3.82
C LEU A 224 -29.47 2.41 -2.86
N ASN A 225 -30.24 3.21 -2.16
CA ASN A 225 -31.43 2.71 -1.46
C ASN A 225 -32.60 2.47 -2.44
N ALA A 226 -33.73 1.99 -1.93
CA ALA A 226 -34.94 1.75 -2.73
C ALA A 226 -35.52 3.01 -3.41
N ALA A 227 -35.24 4.21 -2.88
CA ALA A 227 -35.63 5.49 -3.47
C ALA A 227 -34.61 6.02 -4.49
N GLY A 228 -33.55 5.28 -4.76
CA GLY A 228 -32.48 5.67 -5.71
C GLY A 228 -31.53 6.74 -5.17
N VAL A 229 -31.50 6.95 -3.84
CA VAL A 229 -30.56 7.88 -3.20
C VAL A 229 -29.23 7.17 -2.95
N VAL A 230 -28.12 7.83 -3.30
CA VAL A 230 -26.75 7.33 -3.05
C VAL A 230 -26.41 7.52 -1.58
N GLY A 231 -25.76 6.52 -0.99
CA GLY A 231 -25.29 6.57 0.39
C GLY A 231 -24.63 5.27 0.82
N LEU A 232 -24.26 5.18 2.10
CA LEU A 232 -23.71 3.98 2.73
C LEU A 232 -24.86 3.23 3.43
N TYR A 233 -25.25 2.08 2.88
CA TYR A 233 -26.39 1.29 3.37
C TYR A 233 -25.96 -0.08 3.91
N GLY A 234 -24.82 -0.12 4.64
CA GLY A 234 -24.35 -1.32 5.36
C GLY A 234 -23.64 -2.35 4.49
N ARG A 235 -23.36 -2.05 3.23
CA ARG A 235 -22.54 -2.90 2.38
C ARG A 235 -21.07 -2.56 2.55
N GLY A 236 -20.21 -3.58 2.46
CA GLY A 236 -18.77 -3.44 2.49
C GLY A 236 -18.11 -4.32 1.44
N ALA A 237 -16.92 -3.93 1.00
CA ALA A 237 -16.05 -4.72 0.13
C ALA A 237 -14.61 -4.63 0.61
N MET A 238 -13.80 -5.64 0.29
CA MET A 238 -12.37 -5.61 0.56
C MET A 238 -11.75 -4.39 -0.10
N PHE A 239 -10.94 -3.64 0.67
CA PHE A 239 -10.25 -2.45 0.19
C PHE A 239 -8.99 -2.83 -0.56
N VAL A 240 -9.17 -3.27 -1.80
CA VAL A 240 -8.09 -3.70 -2.70
C VAL A 240 -8.26 -3.06 -4.08
N ASN A 241 -7.15 -2.82 -4.78
CA ASN A 241 -7.15 -2.23 -6.13
C ASN A 241 -7.53 -3.27 -7.20
N SER A 242 -8.70 -3.92 -7.03
CA SER A 242 -9.23 -4.93 -7.95
C SER A 242 -10.75 -4.99 -7.89
N GLU A 243 -11.37 -5.67 -8.86
CA GLU A 243 -12.82 -5.92 -8.84
C GLU A 243 -13.15 -7.05 -7.86
N ILE A 244 -14.08 -6.78 -6.97
CA ILE A 244 -14.63 -7.72 -5.98
C ILE A 244 -16.06 -8.04 -6.36
N GLN A 245 -16.41 -9.33 -6.31
CA GLN A 245 -17.79 -9.83 -6.46
C GLN A 245 -18.34 -10.16 -5.07
N THR A 246 -19.57 -9.72 -4.78
CA THR A 246 -20.28 -10.14 -3.58
C THR A 246 -21.04 -11.42 -3.82
N ALA A 247 -21.19 -12.25 -2.80
CA ALA A 247 -21.96 -13.49 -2.91
C ALA A 247 -23.47 -13.23 -3.09
N ASP A 248 -23.96 -12.09 -2.60
CA ASP A 248 -25.39 -11.75 -2.61
C ASP A 248 -25.63 -10.40 -3.30
N SER A 249 -26.67 -10.34 -4.11
CA SER A 249 -27.20 -9.09 -4.65
C SER A 249 -28.60 -8.81 -4.09
N ASP A 250 -29.03 -7.53 -4.13
CA ASP A 250 -30.40 -7.15 -3.78
C ASP A 250 -31.41 -7.46 -4.91
N LEU A 251 -30.94 -8.07 -6.00
CA LEU A 251 -31.82 -8.44 -7.10
C LEU A 251 -32.79 -9.53 -6.66
N SER A 252 -34.01 -9.16 -6.41
CA SER A 252 -35.09 -10.12 -6.17
C SER A 252 -35.58 -10.68 -7.50
N GLY A 253 -35.63 -12.00 -7.63
CA GLY A 253 -36.17 -12.66 -8.82
C GLY A 253 -35.93 -14.16 -8.77
N GLU A 254 -36.79 -14.88 -9.44
CA GLU A 254 -36.73 -16.34 -9.58
C GLU A 254 -37.10 -16.73 -11.00
N ILE A 255 -36.28 -17.55 -11.61
CA ILE A 255 -36.57 -18.13 -12.94
C ILE A 255 -37.14 -19.53 -12.71
N HIS A 256 -38.38 -19.72 -13.16
CA HIS A 256 -39.01 -21.04 -13.20
C HIS A 256 -39.00 -21.56 -14.63
N ALA A 257 -38.52 -22.77 -14.83
CA ALA A 257 -38.52 -23.43 -16.14
C ALA A 257 -38.80 -24.92 -15.98
N VAL A 258 -39.14 -25.53 -17.11
CA VAL A 258 -39.34 -26.98 -17.20
C VAL A 258 -38.32 -27.53 -18.20
N VAL A 259 -37.51 -28.50 -17.79
CA VAL A 259 -36.57 -29.18 -18.66
C VAL A 259 -37.30 -30.36 -19.36
N PRO A 260 -37.49 -30.35 -20.69
CA PRO A 260 -38.15 -31.47 -21.34
C PRO A 260 -37.38 -32.79 -21.23
N PRO A 261 -38.05 -33.93 -21.46
CA PRO A 261 -37.39 -35.22 -21.51
C PRO A 261 -36.21 -35.25 -22.49
N MET A 262 -35.13 -35.94 -22.10
CA MET A 262 -33.93 -36.10 -22.95
C MET A 262 -33.37 -34.80 -23.53
N SER A 263 -33.43 -33.72 -22.71
CA SER A 263 -33.02 -32.39 -23.10
C SER A 263 -32.14 -31.73 -22.01
N ARG A 264 -31.48 -30.65 -22.41
CA ARG A 264 -30.82 -29.73 -21.46
C ARG A 264 -31.31 -28.29 -21.68
N LEU A 265 -31.34 -27.52 -20.61
CA LEU A 265 -31.56 -26.08 -20.66
C LEU A 265 -30.28 -25.33 -20.41
N ILE A 266 -30.02 -24.32 -21.24
CA ILE A 266 -28.98 -23.32 -21.12
C ILE A 266 -29.71 -21.99 -20.88
N ILE A 267 -29.58 -21.47 -19.68
CA ILE A 267 -30.20 -20.19 -19.26
C ILE A 267 -29.13 -19.13 -19.19
N THR A 268 -29.29 -18.07 -19.99
CA THR A 268 -28.45 -16.89 -19.97
C THR A 268 -29.30 -15.73 -19.47
N VAL A 269 -28.77 -14.98 -18.50
CA VAL A 269 -29.44 -13.82 -17.93
C VAL A 269 -28.64 -12.57 -18.29
N GLU A 270 -29.26 -11.65 -19.03
CA GLU A 270 -28.72 -10.31 -19.24
C GLU A 270 -29.16 -9.42 -18.07
N VAL A 271 -28.19 -9.04 -17.23
CA VAL A 271 -28.45 -8.27 -16.01
C VAL A 271 -28.08 -6.82 -16.24
N SER A 272 -29.01 -5.92 -15.94
CA SER A 272 -28.79 -4.48 -15.93
C SER A 272 -28.29 -4.03 -14.56
N TYR A 273 -27.15 -3.35 -14.56
CA TYR A 273 -26.51 -2.77 -13.36
C TYR A 273 -26.61 -1.27 -13.36
N THR A 274 -26.88 -0.68 -12.20
CA THR A 274 -26.55 0.72 -11.97
C THR A 274 -25.15 0.79 -11.40
N THR A 275 -24.24 1.41 -12.15
CA THR A 275 -22.85 1.64 -11.74
C THR A 275 -22.71 3.06 -11.25
N LEU A 276 -22.29 3.19 -9.99
CA LEU A 276 -21.89 4.45 -9.36
C LEU A 276 -20.37 4.59 -9.46
N THR A 277 -19.91 5.78 -9.81
CA THR A 277 -18.50 6.16 -9.72
C THR A 277 -18.39 7.26 -8.70
N VAL A 278 -17.67 7.01 -7.60
CA VAL A 278 -17.61 7.91 -6.44
C VAL A 278 -16.15 8.14 -6.05
N PRO A 279 -15.64 9.37 -6.10
CA PRO A 279 -14.33 9.71 -5.56
C PRO A 279 -14.30 9.50 -4.05
N PHE A 280 -13.12 9.13 -3.54
CA PHE A 280 -12.88 9.01 -2.11
C PHE A 280 -11.49 9.50 -1.71
N VAL A 281 -11.34 9.79 -0.43
CA VAL A 281 -10.06 9.97 0.26
C VAL A 281 -9.97 8.88 1.33
N ALA A 282 -8.91 8.07 1.28
CA ALA A 282 -8.61 7.04 2.27
C ALA A 282 -7.55 7.55 3.26
N GLU A 283 -7.71 7.19 4.52
CA GLU A 283 -6.74 7.42 5.58
C GLU A 283 -6.25 6.06 6.08
N VAL A 284 -4.93 5.87 6.08
CA VAL A 284 -4.29 4.61 6.47
C VAL A 284 -3.20 4.84 7.49
N VAL A 285 -2.97 3.87 8.36
CA VAL A 285 -1.96 3.90 9.40
C VAL A 285 -1.24 2.56 9.48
N ASN A 286 0.06 2.56 9.77
CA ASN A 286 0.81 1.35 10.07
C ASN A 286 0.97 1.14 11.59
N GLU A 287 1.56 0.01 11.98
CA GLU A 287 1.78 -0.35 13.40
C GLU A 287 2.69 0.66 14.13
N ASN A 288 3.56 1.36 13.40
CA ASN A 288 4.43 2.40 13.96
C ASN A 288 3.69 3.75 14.16
N GLY A 289 2.38 3.80 13.87
CA GLY A 289 1.58 5.01 13.98
C GLY A 289 1.81 6.02 12.85
N ARG A 290 2.49 5.63 11.78
CA ARG A 290 2.63 6.48 10.60
C ARG A 290 1.32 6.52 9.85
N PHE A 291 0.95 7.72 9.51
CA PHE A 291 -0.30 8.06 8.84
C PHE A 291 -0.01 8.53 7.41
N THR A 292 -0.84 8.07 6.48
CA THR A 292 -0.85 8.58 5.10
C THR A 292 -2.28 8.71 4.59
N ARG A 293 -2.46 9.58 3.60
CA ARG A 293 -3.75 9.85 2.97
C ARG A 293 -3.59 9.84 1.46
N PHE A 294 -4.50 9.19 0.77
CA PHE A 294 -4.52 9.18 -0.69
C PHE A 294 -5.94 9.21 -1.26
N GLU A 295 -6.03 9.59 -2.52
CA GLU A 295 -7.28 9.70 -3.25
C GLU A 295 -7.48 8.48 -4.15
N GLY A 296 -8.74 8.22 -4.46
CA GLY A 296 -9.13 7.16 -5.38
C GLY A 296 -10.57 7.26 -5.82
N ILE A 297 -11.00 6.27 -6.56
CA ILE A 297 -12.36 6.15 -7.09
C ILE A 297 -12.89 4.77 -6.76
N VAL A 298 -14.13 4.68 -6.26
CA VAL A 298 -14.85 3.41 -6.16
C VAL A 298 -15.91 3.33 -7.25
N HIS A 299 -15.93 2.21 -7.96
CA HIS A 299 -17.01 1.79 -8.82
C HIS A 299 -17.88 0.79 -8.08
N SER A 300 -19.17 1.08 -7.96
CA SER A 300 -20.16 0.24 -7.30
C SER A 300 -21.25 -0.12 -8.30
N SER A 301 -21.27 -1.34 -8.80
CA SER A 301 -22.22 -1.84 -9.76
C SER A 301 -23.22 -2.77 -9.09
N VAL A 302 -24.44 -2.29 -8.91
CA VAL A 302 -25.52 -3.00 -8.23
C VAL A 302 -26.55 -3.48 -9.25
N ALA A 303 -26.87 -4.77 -9.21
CA ALA A 303 -27.87 -5.38 -10.09
C ALA A 303 -29.28 -4.80 -9.83
N ARG A 304 -30.01 -4.45 -10.88
CA ARG A 304 -31.32 -3.77 -10.79
C ARG A 304 -32.44 -4.48 -11.49
N ASP A 305 -32.15 -5.04 -12.65
CA ASP A 305 -33.14 -5.67 -13.52
C ASP A 305 -32.46 -6.78 -14.33
N TYR A 306 -33.26 -7.68 -14.88
CA TYR A 306 -32.74 -8.78 -15.68
C TYR A 306 -33.70 -9.16 -16.81
N LYS A 307 -33.12 -9.76 -17.85
CA LYS A 307 -33.85 -10.40 -18.94
C LYS A 307 -33.27 -11.79 -19.14
N GLU A 308 -34.13 -12.80 -19.21
CA GLU A 308 -33.73 -14.19 -19.40
C GLU A 308 -33.76 -14.57 -20.88
N ASP A 309 -32.84 -15.44 -21.33
CA ASP A 309 -32.82 -16.17 -22.58
C ASP A 309 -32.64 -17.66 -22.29
N ILE A 310 -33.64 -18.45 -22.58
CA ILE A 310 -33.67 -19.89 -22.32
C ILE A 310 -33.56 -20.66 -23.63
N LYS A 311 -32.53 -21.49 -23.76
CA LYS A 311 -32.32 -22.36 -24.91
C LYS A 311 -32.42 -23.81 -24.52
N GLU A 312 -33.23 -24.57 -25.27
CA GLU A 312 -33.32 -26.01 -25.16
C GLU A 312 -32.40 -26.66 -26.21
N GLU A 313 -31.71 -27.70 -25.77
CA GLU A 313 -30.91 -28.56 -26.65
C GLU A 313 -31.22 -30.02 -26.30
N LYS A 314 -31.41 -30.89 -27.31
CA LYS A 314 -31.58 -32.33 -27.10
C LYS A 314 -30.26 -32.98 -26.73
N LEU A 315 -30.33 -33.94 -25.80
CA LEU A 315 -29.19 -34.74 -25.36
C LEU A 315 -28.88 -35.90 -26.28
#